data_645bedb4edc4ce48090301e1d124e1a6
#
_entry.id   645bedb4edc4ce48090301e1d124e1a6
#
_cell.length_a   1.000
_cell.length_b   1.000
_cell.length_c   1.000
_cell.angle_alpha   90.00
_cell.angle_beta   90.00
_cell.angle_gamma   90.00
#
_symmetry.space_group_name_H-M   'P 1'
#
loop_
_entity.id
_entity.type
_entity.pdbx_description
1 polymer ?
#
loop_
_entity_poly.entity_id
_entity_poly.type
_entity_poly.pdbx_seq_one_letter_code
_entity_poly.pdbx_strand_id
1 'polypeptide(L)'
;SRGLGDVYKRQEGDGVTPQPEIPVKVVYEDAFAVVLEKPPQLAVHPTLNYPGGTLANGYAAWAAAHGHSPVFRPVNRIDKDTSGLVLAAKNAYAAPLLAGGVEKLYYAIAQGALPLGEGVIDAPIGRRSDSIIGRCVTPEGKPSRTEYTIIKEENGLSLAACVPVTGRTHQIRVHFASIGHPLAGDDLYGGSRERIGRQALH
;
A
#
# COMPACT_ATOMS: atom_id res chain seq x y z
N SER A 1 -40.24 -20.16 -3.35
CA SER A 1 -39.21 -20.10 -2.28
C SER A 1 -37.84 -20.15 -2.92
N ARG A 2 -37.20 -18.99 -3.11
CA ARG A 2 -35.81 -18.92 -3.52
C ARG A 2 -34.97 -19.27 -2.29
N GLY A 3 -34.25 -20.37 -2.32
CA GLY A 3 -33.53 -20.91 -1.19
C GLY A 3 -32.29 -20.08 -0.81
N LEU A 4 -31.98 -20.08 0.47
CA LEU A 4 -30.79 -19.47 1.08
C LEU A 4 -29.44 -19.89 0.41
N GLY A 5 -29.43 -20.98 -0.34
CA GLY A 5 -28.25 -21.45 -1.09
C GLY A 5 -27.81 -20.57 -2.24
N ASP A 6 -28.71 -19.76 -2.83
CA ASP A 6 -28.38 -18.88 -3.97
C ASP A 6 -27.73 -17.56 -3.54
N VAL A 7 -27.89 -17.16 -2.27
CA VAL A 7 -27.28 -15.95 -1.72
C VAL A 7 -25.78 -16.18 -1.42
N TYR A 8 -25.40 -17.38 -0.99
CA TYR A 8 -24.02 -17.71 -0.69
C TYR A 8 -23.16 -17.94 -1.95
N LYS A 9 -23.74 -18.41 -3.05
CA LYS A 9 -23.01 -18.62 -4.32
C LYS A 9 -22.61 -17.32 -5.04
N ARG A 10 -23.19 -16.19 -4.71
CA ARG A 10 -22.86 -14.87 -5.31
C ARG A 10 -21.67 -14.14 -4.65
N GLN A 11 -21.10 -14.66 -3.56
CA GLN A 11 -19.97 -14.05 -2.86
C GLN A 11 -18.61 -14.74 -3.14
N GLU A 12 -18.54 -15.77 -3.96
CA GLU A 12 -17.32 -16.54 -4.20
C GLU A 12 -16.49 -16.11 -5.41
N GLY A 13 -16.72 -14.95 -5.98
CA GLY A 13 -15.89 -14.46 -7.06
C GLY A 13 -15.79 -12.94 -7.03
N ASP A 14 -14.66 -12.39 -6.62
CA ASP A 14 -14.36 -10.95 -6.75
C ASP A 14 -14.25 -10.48 -8.21
N GLY A 15 -14.56 -11.34 -9.17
CA GLY A 15 -14.44 -11.03 -10.60
C GLY A 15 -13.00 -10.80 -11.07
N VAL A 16 -12.00 -11.14 -10.26
CA VAL A 16 -10.60 -11.00 -10.62
C VAL A 16 -10.16 -12.17 -11.49
N THR A 17 -9.80 -11.88 -12.74
CA THR A 17 -9.31 -12.91 -13.68
C THR A 17 -7.92 -13.38 -13.26
N PRO A 18 -7.69 -14.71 -13.09
CA PRO A 18 -6.36 -15.24 -12.83
C PRO A 18 -5.38 -14.93 -13.95
N GLN A 19 -4.19 -14.43 -13.60
CA GLN A 19 -3.12 -14.11 -14.54
C GLN A 19 -1.80 -14.75 -14.06
N PRO A 20 -1.46 -15.96 -14.55
CA PRO A 20 -0.29 -16.70 -14.10
C PRO A 20 1.05 -16.07 -14.53
N GLU A 21 1.04 -15.17 -15.50
CA GLU A 21 2.19 -14.39 -15.92
C GLU A 21 2.62 -13.34 -14.87
N ILE A 22 1.77 -13.01 -13.90
CA ILE A 22 2.11 -12.11 -12.81
C ILE A 22 2.73 -12.91 -11.68
N PRO A 23 4.04 -12.76 -11.42
CA PRO A 23 4.71 -13.52 -10.39
C PRO A 23 4.23 -13.12 -8.99
N VAL A 24 3.96 -14.12 -8.15
CA VAL A 24 3.61 -13.94 -6.76
C VAL A 24 4.73 -14.52 -5.90
N LYS A 25 5.36 -13.66 -5.08
CA LYS A 25 6.36 -14.09 -4.12
C LYS A 25 5.73 -14.17 -2.74
N VAL A 26 5.51 -15.39 -2.25
CA VAL A 26 5.01 -15.66 -0.90
C VAL A 26 6.19 -15.65 0.06
N VAL A 27 6.12 -14.83 1.12
CA VAL A 27 7.14 -14.75 2.18
C VAL A 27 6.71 -15.41 3.47
N TYR A 28 5.40 -15.55 3.67
CA TYR A 28 4.81 -16.27 4.78
C TYR A 28 3.43 -16.81 4.39
N GLU A 29 3.09 -17.98 4.92
CA GLU A 29 1.78 -18.58 4.73
C GLU A 29 1.44 -19.49 5.91
N ASP A 30 0.18 -19.41 6.36
CA ASP A 30 -0.44 -20.37 7.28
C ASP A 30 -1.88 -20.71 6.85
N ALA A 31 -2.69 -21.27 7.75
CA ALA A 31 -4.07 -21.65 7.48
C ALA A 31 -4.99 -20.41 7.25
N PHE A 32 -4.63 -19.22 7.74
CA PHE A 32 -5.48 -18.05 7.78
C PHE A 32 -4.95 -16.86 6.99
N ALA A 33 -3.64 -16.78 6.83
CA ALA A 33 -2.94 -15.63 6.28
C ALA A 33 -1.93 -16.02 5.20
N VAL A 34 -1.69 -15.10 4.28
CA VAL A 34 -0.58 -15.13 3.36
C VAL A 34 0.04 -13.75 3.27
N VAL A 35 1.36 -13.67 3.31
CA VAL A 35 2.13 -12.42 3.12
C VAL A 35 2.85 -12.49 1.79
N LEU A 36 2.59 -11.50 0.95
CA LEU A 36 3.14 -11.40 -0.40
C LEU A 36 4.12 -10.23 -0.47
N GLU A 37 5.29 -10.46 -1.04
CA GLU A 37 6.19 -9.38 -1.41
C GLU A 37 5.73 -8.77 -2.74
N LYS A 38 5.35 -7.49 -2.73
CA LYS A 38 4.92 -6.75 -3.91
C LYS A 38 6.10 -5.92 -4.46
N PRO A 39 6.50 -6.12 -5.71
CA PRO A 39 7.46 -5.25 -6.36
C PRO A 39 6.85 -3.86 -6.64
N PRO A 40 7.66 -2.84 -6.94
CA PRO A 40 7.16 -1.59 -7.52
C PRO A 40 6.53 -1.84 -8.89
N GLN A 41 5.77 -0.86 -9.39
CA GLN A 41 5.03 -0.88 -10.67
C GLN A 41 3.89 -1.91 -10.75
N LEU A 42 3.56 -2.55 -9.64
CA LEU A 42 2.45 -3.50 -9.55
C LEU A 42 1.37 -2.94 -8.61
N ALA A 43 0.16 -2.72 -9.12
CA ALA A 43 -0.98 -2.35 -8.27
C ALA A 43 -1.44 -3.55 -7.43
N VAL A 44 -2.00 -3.31 -6.24
CA VAL A 44 -2.50 -4.38 -5.38
C VAL A 44 -3.81 -4.96 -5.93
N HIS A 45 -4.73 -4.11 -6.38
CA HIS A 45 -6.07 -4.48 -6.85
C HIS A 45 -6.41 -3.85 -8.19
N PRO A 46 -7.24 -4.50 -9.01
CA PRO A 46 -7.83 -3.87 -10.18
C PRO A 46 -8.67 -2.64 -9.82
N THR A 47 -8.73 -1.69 -10.75
CA THR A 47 -9.62 -0.53 -10.71
C THR A 47 -10.35 -0.40 -12.04
N LEU A 48 -11.37 0.45 -12.13
CA LEU A 48 -12.09 0.70 -13.39
C LEU A 48 -11.16 1.06 -14.55
N ASN A 49 -10.10 1.83 -14.29
CA ASN A 49 -9.12 2.27 -15.30
C ASN A 49 -7.92 1.32 -15.41
N TYR A 50 -7.85 0.27 -14.59
CA TYR A 50 -6.74 -0.69 -14.55
C TYR A 50 -7.31 -2.07 -14.18
N PRO A 51 -8.00 -2.75 -15.12
CA PRO A 51 -8.82 -3.94 -14.83
C PRO A 51 -8.01 -5.22 -14.61
N GLY A 52 -6.72 -5.23 -14.90
CA GLY A 52 -5.86 -6.41 -14.79
C GLY A 52 -4.40 -6.05 -14.54
N GLY A 53 -3.53 -7.03 -14.55
CA GLY A 53 -2.10 -6.81 -14.31
C GLY A 53 -1.78 -6.42 -12.88
N THR A 54 -2.52 -6.93 -11.90
CA THR A 54 -2.37 -6.56 -10.47
C THR A 54 -1.94 -7.76 -9.63
N LEU A 55 -1.49 -7.49 -8.39
CA LEU A 55 -1.16 -8.54 -7.43
C LEU A 55 -2.35 -9.48 -7.19
N ALA A 56 -3.58 -8.96 -7.17
CA ALA A 56 -4.80 -9.74 -7.02
C ALA A 56 -4.97 -10.76 -8.18
N ASN A 57 -4.63 -10.39 -9.41
CA ASN A 57 -4.70 -11.28 -10.57
C ASN A 57 -3.67 -12.42 -10.46
N GLY A 58 -2.43 -12.08 -10.06
CA GLY A 58 -1.39 -13.08 -9.80
C GLY A 58 -1.74 -14.00 -8.65
N TYR A 59 -2.25 -13.44 -7.54
CA TYR A 59 -2.71 -14.23 -6.38
C TYR A 59 -3.83 -15.22 -6.77
N ALA A 60 -4.80 -14.78 -7.56
CA ALA A 60 -5.89 -15.68 -8.00
C ALA A 60 -5.37 -16.89 -8.76
N ALA A 61 -4.37 -16.70 -9.63
CA ALA A 61 -3.73 -17.79 -10.36
C ALA A 61 -2.90 -18.69 -9.41
N TRP A 62 -2.11 -18.10 -8.52
CA TRP A 62 -1.33 -18.83 -7.53
C TRP A 62 -2.22 -19.65 -6.60
N ALA A 63 -3.29 -19.06 -6.07
CA ALA A 63 -4.23 -19.73 -5.17
C ALA A 63 -4.91 -20.93 -5.84
N ALA A 64 -5.36 -20.78 -7.09
CA ALA A 64 -5.94 -21.85 -7.85
C ALA A 64 -4.96 -23.03 -8.06
N ALA A 65 -3.70 -22.74 -8.35
CA ALA A 65 -2.66 -23.75 -8.52
C ALA A 65 -2.33 -24.52 -7.22
N HIS A 66 -2.58 -23.91 -6.06
CA HIS A 66 -2.30 -24.49 -4.74
C HIS A 66 -3.56 -25.00 -4.02
N GLY A 67 -4.71 -25.04 -4.69
CA GLY A 67 -5.97 -25.50 -4.10
C GLY A 67 -6.57 -24.56 -3.04
N HIS A 68 -6.23 -23.29 -3.08
CA HIS A 68 -6.77 -22.25 -2.21
C HIS A 68 -7.90 -21.46 -2.88
N SER A 69 -8.68 -20.72 -2.08
CA SER A 69 -9.68 -19.78 -2.59
C SER A 69 -9.01 -18.69 -3.42
N PRO A 70 -9.44 -18.43 -4.67
CA PRO A 70 -8.87 -17.39 -5.50
C PRO A 70 -9.26 -15.97 -5.07
N VAL A 71 -10.16 -15.84 -4.09
CA VAL A 71 -10.64 -14.55 -3.60
C VAL A 71 -9.54 -13.86 -2.80
N PHE A 72 -9.04 -12.74 -3.34
CA PHE A 72 -7.98 -11.96 -2.71
C PHE A 72 -8.55 -11.00 -1.67
N ARG A 73 -8.21 -11.19 -0.41
CA ARG A 73 -8.67 -10.37 0.72
C ARG A 73 -7.49 -9.63 1.38
N PRO A 74 -6.94 -8.60 0.73
CA PRO A 74 -5.82 -7.87 1.31
C PRO A 74 -6.24 -7.11 2.55
N VAL A 75 -5.46 -7.22 3.59
CA VAL A 75 -5.63 -6.54 4.87
C VAL A 75 -5.03 -5.14 4.83
N ASN A 76 -3.96 -4.97 4.06
CA ASN A 76 -3.36 -3.68 3.77
C ASN A 76 -3.18 -3.47 2.26
N ARG A 77 -3.01 -2.22 1.87
CA ARG A 77 -2.69 -1.83 0.51
C ARG A 77 -1.53 -0.85 0.52
N ILE A 78 -0.66 -0.99 -0.46
CA ILE A 78 0.44 -0.08 -0.74
C ILE A 78 0.30 0.44 -2.17
N ASP A 79 0.86 1.61 -2.45
CA ASP A 79 0.75 2.25 -3.76
C ASP A 79 1.41 1.40 -4.85
N LYS A 80 1.03 1.63 -6.12
CA LYS A 80 1.55 0.89 -7.27
C LYS A 80 3.09 0.85 -7.30
N ASP A 81 3.72 2.01 -7.09
CA ASP A 81 5.18 2.15 -7.16
C ASP A 81 5.89 2.00 -5.80
N THR A 82 5.15 1.76 -4.72
CA THR A 82 5.70 1.34 -3.43
C THR A 82 5.98 -0.15 -3.45
N SER A 83 7.16 -0.56 -3.07
CA SER A 83 7.51 -1.96 -2.82
C SER A 83 7.23 -2.34 -1.37
N GLY A 84 7.08 -3.62 -1.06
CA GLY A 84 6.91 -4.08 0.32
C GLY A 84 5.90 -5.19 0.47
N LEU A 85 5.43 -5.39 1.70
CA LEU A 85 4.60 -6.53 2.07
C LEU A 85 3.10 -6.23 1.99
N VAL A 86 2.37 -7.17 1.42
CA VAL A 86 0.91 -7.19 1.43
C VAL A 86 0.44 -8.42 2.17
N LEU A 87 -0.22 -8.21 3.29
CA LEU A 87 -0.91 -9.25 4.04
C LEU A 87 -2.30 -9.46 3.46
N ALA A 88 -2.67 -10.70 3.18
CA ALA A 88 -4.01 -11.07 2.77
C ALA A 88 -4.55 -12.22 3.63
N ALA A 89 -5.84 -12.19 3.89
CA ALA A 89 -6.55 -13.28 4.54
C ALA A 89 -6.94 -14.36 3.54
N LYS A 90 -6.74 -15.63 3.90
CA LYS A 90 -7.10 -16.80 3.06
C LYS A 90 -8.59 -17.14 3.11
N ASN A 91 -9.32 -16.60 4.09
CA ASN A 91 -10.77 -16.78 4.22
C ASN A 91 -11.46 -15.55 4.78
N ALA A 92 -12.79 -15.49 4.66
CA ALA A 92 -13.59 -14.35 5.08
C ALA A 92 -13.61 -14.14 6.60
N TYR A 93 -13.43 -15.21 7.39
CA TYR A 93 -13.40 -15.13 8.86
C TYR A 93 -12.10 -14.46 9.36
N ALA A 94 -10.97 -14.79 8.77
CA ALA A 94 -9.67 -14.24 9.16
C ALA A 94 -9.52 -12.75 8.79
N ALA A 95 -10.17 -12.29 7.72
CA ALA A 95 -9.98 -10.94 7.20
C ALA A 95 -10.23 -9.83 8.24
N PRO A 96 -11.36 -9.76 8.97
CA PRO A 96 -11.58 -8.72 9.97
C PRO A 96 -10.66 -8.86 11.19
N LEU A 97 -10.29 -10.08 11.57
CA LEU A 97 -9.39 -10.33 12.70
C LEU A 97 -7.98 -9.81 12.41
N LEU A 98 -7.45 -10.11 11.24
CA LEU A 98 -6.15 -9.63 10.81
C LEU A 98 -6.14 -8.10 10.63
N ALA A 99 -7.20 -7.52 10.12
CA ALA A 99 -7.29 -6.07 9.89
C ALA A 99 -7.14 -5.23 11.18
N GLY A 100 -7.58 -5.77 12.32
CA GLY A 100 -7.49 -5.09 13.62
C GLY A 100 -6.13 -5.12 14.29
N GLY A 101 -5.20 -5.97 13.83
CA GLY A 101 -3.91 -6.22 14.50
C GLY A 101 -2.65 -5.90 13.68
N VAL A 102 -2.77 -5.24 12.53
CA VAL A 102 -1.61 -4.96 11.67
C VAL A 102 -0.89 -3.70 12.09
N GLU A 103 0.31 -3.85 12.61
CA GLU A 103 1.29 -2.78 12.74
C GLU A 103 2.04 -2.59 11.41
N LYS A 104 2.28 -1.34 11.03
CA LYS A 104 2.90 -0.99 9.75
C LYS A 104 4.16 -0.20 9.97
N LEU A 105 5.25 -0.69 9.41
CA LEU A 105 6.52 0.01 9.35
C LEU A 105 6.93 0.19 7.89
N TYR A 106 7.29 1.42 7.54
CA TYR A 106 7.82 1.75 6.22
C TYR A 106 9.20 2.38 6.35
N TYR A 107 10.04 2.13 5.37
CA TYR A 107 11.27 2.88 5.17
C TYR A 107 11.10 3.83 3.98
N ALA A 108 11.42 5.09 4.21
CA ALA A 108 11.35 6.16 3.21
C ALA A 108 12.69 6.86 3.10
N ILE A 109 13.06 7.28 1.88
CA ILE A 109 14.19 8.18 1.69
C ILE A 109 13.63 9.54 1.28
N ALA A 110 13.73 10.51 2.17
CA ALA A 110 13.30 11.89 1.93
C ALA A 110 14.46 12.74 1.38
N GLN A 111 14.13 13.72 0.55
CA GLN A 111 15.11 14.71 0.07
C GLN A 111 15.35 15.78 1.12
N GLY A 112 16.61 16.24 1.21
CA GLY A 112 17.06 17.20 2.20
C GLY A 112 17.57 16.55 3.49
N ALA A 113 18.27 17.35 4.27
CA ALA A 113 18.79 16.98 5.56
C ALA A 113 17.73 17.21 6.64
N LEU A 114 17.23 16.11 7.23
CA LEU A 114 16.37 16.15 8.40
C LEU A 114 17.19 15.81 9.65
N PRO A 115 16.92 16.47 10.79
CA PRO A 115 17.59 16.12 12.04
C PRO A 115 17.36 14.65 12.40
N LEU A 116 18.40 13.98 12.92
CA LEU A 116 18.27 12.63 13.46
C LEU A 116 17.30 12.62 14.64
N GLY A 117 16.57 11.53 14.81
CA GLY A 117 15.63 11.34 15.88
C GLY A 117 14.18 11.30 15.43
N GLU A 118 13.29 11.41 16.40
CA GLU A 118 11.86 11.21 16.22
C GLU A 118 11.14 12.49 15.79
N GLY A 119 10.08 12.32 14.99
CA GLY A 119 9.20 13.37 14.58
C GLY A 119 7.78 12.86 14.32
N VAL A 120 6.85 13.79 14.26
CA VAL A 120 5.44 13.51 13.99
C VAL A 120 4.92 14.51 12.98
N ILE A 121 4.20 14.02 11.96
CA ILE A 121 3.42 14.86 11.05
C ILE A 121 1.96 14.53 11.31
N ASP A 122 1.24 15.48 11.90
CA ASP A 122 -0.19 15.37 12.21
C ASP A 122 -0.91 16.45 11.39
N ALA A 123 -1.33 16.06 10.18
CA ALA A 123 -1.89 17.00 9.22
C ALA A 123 -2.97 16.30 8.36
N PRO A 124 -4.19 16.85 8.27
CA PRO A 124 -5.28 16.23 7.54
C PRO A 124 -5.01 16.19 6.04
N ILE A 125 -5.37 15.06 5.40
CA ILE A 125 -5.12 14.80 3.97
C ILE A 125 -6.43 14.77 3.20
N GLY A 126 -6.50 15.59 2.14
CA GLY A 126 -7.60 15.66 1.19
C GLY A 126 -7.16 15.36 -0.25
N ARG A 127 -8.10 15.47 -1.19
CA ARG A 127 -7.83 15.40 -2.63
C ARG A 127 -7.33 16.77 -3.12
N ARG A 128 -6.38 16.76 -4.04
CA ARG A 128 -6.03 17.96 -4.80
C ARG A 128 -7.13 18.27 -5.81
N SER A 129 -7.49 19.54 -5.96
CA SER A 129 -8.50 19.98 -6.91
C SER A 129 -8.04 19.87 -8.38
N ASP A 130 -6.74 19.94 -8.59
CA ASP A 130 -6.06 19.92 -9.90
C ASP A 130 -5.57 18.52 -10.31
N SER A 131 -5.89 17.47 -9.55
CA SER A 131 -5.39 16.13 -9.82
C SER A 131 -6.38 15.03 -9.41
N ILE A 132 -6.58 14.06 -10.29
CA ILE A 132 -7.44 12.88 -10.03
C ILE A 132 -6.83 11.98 -8.96
N ILE A 133 -5.50 11.83 -8.98
CA ILE A 133 -4.77 10.91 -8.10
C ILE A 133 -4.10 11.63 -6.93
N GLY A 134 -3.75 12.90 -7.09
CA GLY A 134 -3.00 13.70 -6.12
C GLY A 134 -3.76 13.92 -4.81
N ARG A 135 -2.99 14.05 -3.75
CA ARG A 135 -3.46 14.39 -2.40
C ARG A 135 -2.68 15.59 -1.91
N CYS A 136 -3.25 16.30 -0.93
CA CYS A 136 -2.56 17.42 -0.26
C CYS A 136 -2.97 17.48 1.21
N VAL A 137 -2.16 18.16 1.99
CA VAL A 137 -2.58 18.60 3.33
C VAL A 137 -3.57 19.74 3.15
N THR A 138 -4.74 19.61 3.76
CA THR A 138 -5.80 20.63 3.73
C THR A 138 -6.69 20.51 4.96
N PRO A 139 -7.18 21.62 5.54
CA PRO A 139 -8.06 21.59 6.72
C PRO A 139 -9.34 20.76 6.52
N GLU A 140 -9.85 20.68 5.28
CA GLU A 140 -11.04 19.88 4.92
C GLU A 140 -10.72 18.40 4.73
N GLY A 141 -9.46 18.01 4.88
CA GLY A 141 -8.98 16.65 4.74
C GLY A 141 -9.39 15.75 5.89
N LYS A 142 -9.16 14.46 5.70
CA LYS A 142 -9.37 13.49 6.78
C LYS A 142 -8.18 13.51 7.74
N PRO A 143 -8.40 13.46 9.06
CA PRO A 143 -7.33 13.36 10.04
C PRO A 143 -6.30 12.30 9.65
N SER A 144 -5.04 12.67 9.70
CA SER A 144 -3.93 11.81 9.24
C SER A 144 -2.69 12.09 10.09
N ARG A 145 -2.07 11.03 10.60
CA ARG A 145 -0.90 11.11 11.48
C ARG A 145 0.14 10.09 11.07
N THR A 146 1.37 10.54 10.89
CA THR A 146 2.56 9.72 10.62
C THR A 146 3.62 10.02 11.67
N GLU A 147 4.05 9.00 12.39
CA GLU A 147 5.22 9.06 13.25
C GLU A 147 6.43 8.58 12.47
N TYR A 148 7.58 9.18 12.69
CA TYR A 148 8.79 8.78 11.99
C TYR A 148 10.03 8.95 12.86
N THR A 149 11.06 8.20 12.52
CA THR A 149 12.41 8.35 13.10
C THR A 149 13.40 8.50 11.96
N ILE A 150 14.17 9.58 11.94
CA ILE A 150 15.29 9.74 11.01
C ILE A 150 16.47 8.92 11.54
N ILE A 151 16.80 7.86 10.80
CA ILE A 151 17.83 6.89 11.15
C ILE A 151 19.22 7.35 10.67
N LYS A 152 19.25 7.94 9.49
CA LYS A 152 20.49 8.37 8.83
C LYS A 152 20.24 9.58 7.95
N GLU A 153 21.19 10.49 7.93
CA GLU A 153 21.29 11.57 6.96
C GLU A 153 22.62 11.45 6.23
N GLU A 154 22.60 11.49 4.92
CA GLU A 154 23.81 11.44 4.11
C GLU A 154 23.57 12.05 2.73
N ASN A 155 24.47 12.93 2.28
CA ASN A 155 24.47 13.53 0.95
C ASN A 155 23.14 14.24 0.58
N GLY A 156 22.49 14.89 1.55
CA GLY A 156 21.22 15.59 1.35
C GLY A 156 20.02 14.66 1.18
N LEU A 157 20.13 13.43 1.67
CA LEU A 157 19.04 12.45 1.77
C LEU A 157 18.90 11.98 3.22
N SER A 158 17.68 11.80 3.65
CA SER A 158 17.34 11.31 4.99
C SER A 158 16.59 9.99 4.93
N LEU A 159 17.13 8.95 5.57
CA LEU A 159 16.45 7.66 5.73
C LEU A 159 15.52 7.74 6.96
N ALA A 160 14.25 7.54 6.75
CA ALA A 160 13.21 7.56 7.78
C ALA A 160 12.57 6.18 7.94
N ALA A 161 12.42 5.73 9.19
CA ALA A 161 11.46 4.70 9.57
C ALA A 161 10.12 5.38 9.89
N CYS A 162 9.05 4.99 9.22
CA CYS A 162 7.75 5.65 9.30
C CYS A 162 6.66 4.70 9.78
N VAL A 163 5.91 5.11 10.80
CA VAL A 163 4.75 4.41 11.33
C VAL A 163 3.50 5.24 11.02
N PRO A 164 2.71 4.87 9.99
CA PRO A 164 1.45 5.55 9.71
C PRO A 164 0.38 5.11 10.72
N VAL A 165 0.03 5.98 11.66
CA VAL A 165 -1.03 5.74 12.66
C VAL A 165 -2.40 5.67 11.99
N THR A 166 -2.59 6.39 10.90
CA THR A 166 -3.75 6.34 10.00
C THR A 166 -3.34 5.78 8.65
N GLY A 167 -4.30 5.39 7.80
CA GLY A 167 -4.02 4.77 6.49
C GLY A 167 -4.65 5.54 5.32
N ARG A 168 -4.24 6.79 5.07
CA ARG A 168 -4.74 7.57 3.93
C ARG A 168 -3.92 7.30 2.68
N THR A 169 -4.56 7.45 1.53
CA THR A 169 -3.88 7.33 0.23
C THR A 169 -2.70 8.28 0.16
N HIS A 170 -1.52 7.78 -0.23
CA HIS A 170 -0.26 8.51 -0.34
C HIS A 170 0.21 9.19 0.96
N GLN A 171 -0.24 8.74 2.13
CA GLN A 171 -0.07 9.48 3.38
C GLN A 171 1.37 9.88 3.67
N ILE A 172 2.31 8.93 3.70
CA ILE A 172 3.73 9.21 3.99
C ILE A 172 4.31 10.17 2.95
N ARG A 173 3.99 9.98 1.67
CA ARG A 173 4.45 10.79 0.56
C ARG A 173 3.99 12.25 0.69
N VAL A 174 2.70 12.44 0.96
CA VAL A 174 2.10 13.77 1.15
C VAL A 174 2.63 14.46 2.39
N HIS A 175 2.74 13.74 3.50
CA HIS A 175 3.23 14.28 4.75
C HIS A 175 4.67 14.77 4.62
N PHE A 176 5.59 13.98 4.08
CA PHE A 176 6.97 14.43 3.88
C PHE A 176 7.06 15.59 2.89
N ALA A 177 6.29 15.59 1.82
CA ALA A 177 6.22 16.73 0.90
C ALA A 177 5.71 18.01 1.58
N SER A 178 4.73 17.89 2.48
CA SER A 178 4.14 19.05 3.19
C SER A 178 5.09 19.74 4.14
N ILE A 179 6.11 19.03 4.62
CA ILE A 179 7.17 19.62 5.46
C ILE A 179 8.42 20.02 4.65
N GLY A 180 8.32 20.05 3.31
CA GLY A 180 9.41 20.47 2.42
C GLY A 180 10.45 19.40 2.10
N HIS A 181 10.20 18.15 2.48
CA HIS A 181 11.10 17.02 2.29
C HIS A 181 10.43 15.88 1.48
N PRO A 182 10.06 16.09 0.20
CA PRO A 182 9.42 15.05 -0.59
C PRO A 182 10.31 13.81 -0.68
N LEU A 183 9.70 12.62 -0.86
CA LEU A 183 10.46 11.41 -1.02
C LEU A 183 11.27 11.45 -2.32
N ALA A 184 12.49 10.96 -2.29
CA ALA A 184 13.32 10.84 -3.48
C ALA A 184 12.60 9.98 -4.53
N GLY A 185 12.61 10.43 -5.80
CA GLY A 185 11.94 9.75 -6.90
C GLY A 185 10.42 9.92 -6.97
N ASP A 186 9.82 10.67 -6.05
CA ASP A 186 8.36 10.92 -6.04
C ASP A 186 8.01 12.22 -6.77
N ASP A 187 8.00 12.18 -8.08
CA ASP A 187 7.70 13.33 -8.94
C ASP A 187 6.29 13.89 -8.79
N LEU A 188 5.33 13.07 -8.35
CA LEU A 188 3.96 13.53 -8.07
C LEU A 188 3.92 14.58 -6.94
N TYR A 189 4.85 14.50 -6.01
CA TYR A 189 4.93 15.37 -4.83
C TYR A 189 6.22 16.20 -4.77
N GLY A 190 6.93 16.35 -5.88
CA GLY A 190 8.08 17.24 -6.00
C GLY A 190 9.43 16.58 -5.73
N GLY A 191 9.47 15.25 -5.59
CA GLY A 191 10.72 14.52 -5.45
C GLY A 191 11.45 14.36 -6.78
N SER A 192 12.77 14.62 -6.81
CA SER A 192 13.61 14.43 -7.98
C SER A 192 13.85 12.95 -8.29
N ARG A 193 13.83 12.59 -9.57
CA ARG A 193 14.16 11.26 -10.08
C ARG A 193 15.64 11.07 -10.45
N GLU A 194 16.48 12.06 -10.24
CA GLU A 194 17.88 12.01 -10.63
C GLU A 194 18.65 10.85 -9.99
N ARG A 195 18.35 10.52 -8.75
CA ARG A 195 19.04 9.46 -7.99
C ARG A 195 18.22 8.18 -7.89
N ILE A 196 16.91 8.27 -7.85
CA ILE A 196 15.99 7.14 -7.65
C ILE A 196 14.82 7.31 -8.63
N GLY A 197 14.60 6.33 -9.51
CA GLY A 197 13.61 6.39 -10.59
C GLY A 197 12.15 6.24 -10.18
N ARG A 198 11.88 5.96 -8.90
CA ARG A 198 10.54 5.82 -8.30
C ARG A 198 10.50 6.42 -6.90
N GLN A 199 9.31 6.63 -6.36
CA GLN A 199 9.21 7.00 -4.94
C GLN A 199 9.96 6.01 -4.05
N ALA A 200 10.92 6.53 -3.27
CA ALA A 200 11.73 5.75 -2.37
C ALA A 200 10.96 5.40 -1.10
N LEU A 201 10.04 4.43 -1.21
CA LEU A 201 9.17 3.95 -0.15
C LEU A 201 9.07 2.42 -0.22
N HIS A 202 9.29 1.78 0.94
CA HIS A 202 9.22 0.33 1.09
C HIS A 202 8.51 -0.02 2.40
#